data_895e67f811fb436bb26776e1f9fee049
#
_entry.id   895e67f811fb436bb26776e1f9fee049
#
_cell.length_a   1.000
_cell.length_b   1.000
_cell.length_c   1.000
_cell.angle_alpha   90.00
_cell.angle_beta   90.00
_cell.angle_gamma   90.00
#
_symmetry.space_group_name_H-M   'P 1'
#
loop_
_entity.id
_entity.type
_entity.pdbx_description
1 polymer ?
#
loop_
_entity_poly.entity_id
_entity_poly.type
_entity_poly.pdbx_seq_one_letter_code
_entity_poly.pdbx_strand_id
1 'polypeptide(L)'
;KDIYDRVEWACVEEATRALAGKKTYDTWQQGFLQILQSLQKDKVFYINVYHSISREYIEQYLYKLTYDLMIGVVEERAAGMSVRAEDKEFIAHFYKYAFVGLTLEWIRGGMKEAPAAIVERVSTVTHGGITNALEACRIGD
;
A
#
# COMPACT_ATOMS: atom_id res chain seq x y z
N LYS A 1 21.71 -5.56 -12.45
CA LYS A 1 20.64 -5.51 -13.44
C LYS A 1 19.69 -6.69 -13.30
N ASP A 2 20.22 -7.87 -13.15
CA ASP A 2 19.40 -9.05 -12.91
C ASP A 2 18.59 -8.89 -11.63
N ILE A 3 19.19 -8.27 -10.61
CA ILE A 3 18.51 -8.01 -9.37
C ILE A 3 17.33 -7.06 -9.59
N TYR A 4 17.55 -6.03 -10.41
CA TYR A 4 16.49 -5.09 -10.72
C TYR A 4 15.32 -5.76 -11.41
N ASP A 5 15.59 -6.55 -12.44
CA ASP A 5 14.56 -7.25 -13.17
C ASP A 5 13.82 -8.21 -12.26
N ARG A 6 14.57 -8.87 -11.38
CA ARG A 6 13.98 -9.84 -10.46
C ARG A 6 13.05 -9.19 -9.45
N VAL A 7 13.47 -8.03 -8.90
CA VAL A 7 12.62 -7.29 -7.96
C VAL A 7 11.37 -6.80 -8.66
N GLU A 8 11.55 -6.23 -9.84
CA GLU A 8 10.41 -5.72 -10.61
C GLU A 8 9.41 -6.83 -10.88
N TRP A 9 9.90 -7.94 -11.43
CA TRP A 9 9.04 -9.04 -11.81
C TRP A 9 8.35 -9.64 -10.58
N ALA A 10 9.10 -9.87 -9.52
CA ALA A 10 8.55 -10.48 -8.31
C ALA A 10 7.49 -9.59 -7.68
N CYS A 11 7.74 -8.29 -7.58
CA CYS A 11 6.77 -7.37 -7.00
C CYS A 11 5.51 -7.30 -7.82
N VAL A 12 5.64 -7.18 -9.15
CA VAL A 12 4.47 -7.09 -10.02
C VAL A 12 3.65 -8.38 -9.94
N GLU A 13 4.31 -9.52 -10.00
CA GLU A 13 3.60 -10.79 -9.97
C GLU A 13 2.89 -11.01 -8.66
N GLU A 14 3.59 -10.77 -7.54
CA GLU A 14 2.97 -10.94 -6.23
C GLU A 14 1.85 -9.94 -6.01
N ALA A 15 2.03 -8.72 -6.49
CA ALA A 15 1.00 -7.70 -6.37
C ALA A 15 -0.26 -8.10 -7.11
N THR A 16 -0.08 -8.56 -8.35
CA THR A 16 -1.21 -8.99 -9.17
C THR A 16 -1.96 -10.13 -8.49
N ARG A 17 -1.20 -11.10 -7.97
CA ARG A 17 -1.80 -12.24 -7.30
C ARG A 17 -2.52 -11.82 -6.02
N ALA A 18 -1.90 -10.96 -5.24
CA ALA A 18 -2.45 -10.54 -3.96
C ALA A 18 -3.75 -9.75 -4.13
N LEU A 19 -3.83 -8.93 -5.19
CA LEU A 19 -4.98 -8.06 -5.39
C LEU A 19 -6.04 -8.68 -6.29
N ALA A 20 -5.72 -9.77 -6.99
CA ALA A 20 -6.65 -10.39 -7.92
C ALA A 20 -7.92 -10.83 -7.19
N GLY A 21 -9.06 -10.45 -7.73
CA GLY A 21 -10.34 -10.83 -7.15
C GLY A 21 -10.71 -10.10 -5.88
N LYS A 22 -9.92 -9.12 -5.46
CA LYS A 22 -10.21 -8.36 -4.24
C LYS A 22 -10.94 -7.08 -4.58
N LYS A 23 -11.81 -6.69 -3.67
CA LYS A 23 -12.45 -5.38 -3.73
C LYS A 23 -11.66 -4.45 -2.82
N THR A 24 -10.86 -3.59 -3.42
CA THR A 24 -9.92 -2.77 -2.66
C THR A 24 -10.60 -1.82 -1.68
N TYR A 25 -11.77 -1.32 -2.06
CA TYR A 25 -12.47 -0.30 -1.29
C TYR A 25 -13.00 -0.81 0.05
N ASP A 26 -13.45 -2.07 0.10
CA ASP A 26 -13.99 -2.65 1.33
C ASP A 26 -12.95 -3.39 2.13
N THR A 27 -11.80 -3.63 1.52
CA THR A 27 -10.86 -4.57 2.07
C THR A 27 -9.44 -4.05 1.95
N TRP A 28 -9.23 -2.73 2.19
CA TRP A 28 -7.87 -2.21 2.10
C TRP A 28 -6.97 -2.92 3.11
N GLN A 29 -7.53 -3.31 4.27
CA GLN A 29 -6.76 -4.05 5.25
C GLN A 29 -6.30 -5.38 4.68
N GLN A 30 -7.18 -6.08 3.97
CA GLN A 30 -6.81 -7.35 3.33
C GLN A 30 -5.79 -7.13 2.23
N GLY A 31 -5.97 -6.09 1.43
CA GLY A 31 -5.02 -5.76 0.37
C GLY A 31 -3.63 -5.47 0.93
N PHE A 32 -3.58 -4.65 1.95
CA PHE A 32 -2.32 -4.31 2.59
C PHE A 32 -1.70 -5.54 3.25
N LEU A 33 -2.52 -6.34 3.93
CA LEU A 33 -2.06 -7.58 4.53
C LEU A 33 -1.42 -8.50 3.50
N GLN A 34 -2.04 -8.63 2.34
CA GLN A 34 -1.50 -9.50 1.30
C GLN A 34 -0.20 -8.97 0.72
N ILE A 35 -0.07 -7.66 0.60
CA ILE A 35 1.20 -7.08 0.18
C ILE A 35 2.29 -7.47 1.18
N LEU A 36 2.03 -7.28 2.47
CA LEU A 36 3.02 -7.62 3.49
C LEU A 36 3.34 -9.11 3.50
N GLN A 37 2.32 -9.96 3.35
CA GLN A 37 2.53 -11.40 3.32
C GLN A 37 3.33 -11.82 2.10
N SER A 38 3.09 -11.19 0.95
CA SER A 38 3.86 -11.47 -0.26
C SER A 38 5.33 -11.16 -0.06
N LEU A 39 5.63 -10.05 0.58
CA LEU A 39 7.02 -9.70 0.88
C LEU A 39 7.63 -10.70 1.86
N GLN A 40 6.86 -11.13 2.84
CA GLN A 40 7.36 -12.05 3.85
C GLN A 40 7.66 -13.43 3.27
N LYS A 41 6.95 -13.85 2.25
CA LYS A 41 7.22 -15.12 1.60
C LYS A 41 8.64 -15.23 1.08
N ASP A 42 9.21 -14.11 0.62
CA ASP A 42 10.58 -14.10 0.12
C ASP A 42 11.41 -13.14 0.96
N LYS A 43 11.30 -13.32 2.25
CA LYS A 43 11.84 -12.41 3.26
C LYS A 43 13.32 -12.14 3.07
N VAL A 44 14.11 -13.19 2.90
CA VAL A 44 15.56 -13.04 2.78
C VAL A 44 15.90 -12.20 1.54
N PHE A 45 15.22 -12.46 0.44
CA PHE A 45 15.45 -11.72 -0.79
C PHE A 45 15.19 -10.22 -0.58
N TYR A 46 14.02 -9.88 -0.02
CA TYR A 46 13.64 -8.47 0.11
C TYR A 46 14.49 -7.74 1.12
N ILE A 47 14.87 -8.40 2.21
CA ILE A 47 15.75 -7.79 3.19
C ILE A 47 17.12 -7.51 2.57
N ASN A 48 17.64 -8.46 1.80
CA ASN A 48 18.94 -8.29 1.16
C ASN A 48 18.90 -7.16 0.14
N VAL A 49 17.83 -7.09 -0.68
CA VAL A 49 17.73 -6.02 -1.66
C VAL A 49 17.58 -4.67 -0.98
N TYR A 50 16.84 -4.61 0.13
CA TYR A 50 16.68 -3.37 0.87
C TYR A 50 18.03 -2.81 1.32
N HIS A 51 18.95 -3.68 1.72
CA HIS A 51 20.26 -3.26 2.20
C HIS A 51 21.29 -3.15 1.08
N SER A 52 20.85 -3.16 -0.18
CA SER A 52 21.72 -3.05 -1.33
C SER A 52 21.48 -1.73 -2.06
N ILE A 53 22.26 -1.50 -3.12
CA ILE A 53 22.06 -0.33 -3.97
C ILE A 53 20.75 -0.43 -4.76
N SER A 54 20.11 -1.58 -4.74
CA SER A 54 18.86 -1.81 -5.48
C SER A 54 17.61 -1.47 -4.68
N ARG A 55 17.77 -0.90 -3.49
CA ARG A 55 16.63 -0.58 -2.63
C ARG A 55 15.59 0.28 -3.33
N GLU A 56 16.05 1.17 -4.19
CA GLU A 56 15.16 2.09 -4.88
C GLU A 56 14.08 1.37 -5.67
N TYR A 57 14.40 0.20 -6.22
CA TYR A 57 13.42 -0.58 -6.98
C TYR A 57 12.30 -1.10 -6.09
N ILE A 58 12.64 -1.58 -4.89
CA ILE A 58 11.60 -1.99 -3.94
C ILE A 58 10.74 -0.79 -3.59
N GLU A 59 11.36 0.35 -3.32
CA GLU A 59 10.61 1.54 -2.95
C GLU A 59 9.63 1.94 -4.04
N GLN A 60 10.09 2.00 -5.29
CA GLN A 60 9.24 2.42 -6.38
C GLN A 60 8.06 1.49 -6.58
N TYR A 61 8.30 0.19 -6.51
CA TYR A 61 7.20 -0.76 -6.71
C TYR A 61 6.22 -0.75 -5.55
N LEU A 62 6.71 -0.57 -4.33
CA LEU A 62 5.81 -0.45 -3.19
C LEU A 62 4.97 0.82 -3.30
N TYR A 63 5.56 1.92 -3.74
CA TYR A 63 4.81 3.16 -3.92
C TYR A 63 3.71 2.99 -4.96
N LYS A 64 4.04 2.39 -6.10
CA LYS A 64 3.05 2.19 -7.15
C LYS A 64 1.94 1.26 -6.68
N LEU A 65 2.32 0.14 -6.09
CA LEU A 65 1.38 -0.87 -5.62
C LEU A 65 0.43 -0.30 -4.59
N THR A 66 0.98 0.42 -3.63
CA THR A 66 0.19 0.97 -2.54
C THR A 66 -0.69 2.12 -3.04
N TYR A 67 -0.18 2.94 -3.97
CA TYR A 67 -1.02 3.98 -4.54
C TYR A 67 -2.22 3.38 -5.26
N ASP A 68 -2.00 2.34 -6.07
CA ASP A 68 -3.09 1.70 -6.79
C ASP A 68 -4.14 1.16 -5.82
N LEU A 69 -3.70 0.58 -4.72
CA LEU A 69 -4.61 0.10 -3.68
C LEU A 69 -5.41 1.26 -3.08
N MET A 70 -4.71 2.33 -2.71
CA MET A 70 -5.36 3.42 -1.99
C MET A 70 -6.28 4.26 -2.88
N ILE A 71 -5.89 4.49 -4.13
CA ILE A 71 -6.78 5.26 -5.01
C ILE A 71 -8.06 4.47 -5.29
N GLY A 72 -7.96 3.15 -5.39
CA GLY A 72 -9.14 2.31 -5.54
C GLY A 72 -10.09 2.43 -4.35
N VAL A 73 -9.53 2.43 -3.14
CA VAL A 73 -10.34 2.60 -1.93
C VAL A 73 -10.99 3.97 -1.90
N VAL A 74 -10.22 5.01 -2.22
CA VAL A 74 -10.73 6.38 -2.22
C VAL A 74 -11.85 6.55 -3.23
N GLU A 75 -11.66 6.04 -4.45
CA GLU A 75 -12.68 6.17 -5.50
C GLU A 75 -13.96 5.46 -5.09
N GLU A 76 -13.83 4.29 -4.49
CA GLU A 76 -15.01 3.54 -4.10
C GLU A 76 -15.79 4.28 -3.00
N ARG A 77 -15.07 4.79 -2.01
CA ARG A 77 -15.73 5.50 -0.91
C ARG A 77 -16.26 6.85 -1.33
N ALA A 78 -15.71 7.43 -2.39
CA ALA A 78 -16.18 8.70 -2.93
C ALA A 78 -17.36 8.52 -3.88
N ALA A 79 -17.75 7.30 -4.17
CA ALA A 79 -18.87 7.04 -5.08
C ALA A 79 -20.11 7.72 -4.56
N GLY A 80 -20.77 8.48 -5.42
CA GLY A 80 -21.95 9.23 -5.03
C GLY A 80 -21.65 10.58 -4.40
N MET A 81 -20.38 10.93 -4.24
CA MET A 81 -19.97 12.21 -3.67
C MET A 81 -19.31 13.05 -4.75
N SER A 82 -19.46 14.37 -4.63
CA SER A 82 -18.76 15.29 -5.51
C SER A 82 -17.47 15.72 -4.83
N VAL A 83 -16.36 15.08 -5.26
CA VAL A 83 -15.03 15.38 -4.74
C VAL A 83 -14.11 15.55 -5.94
N ARG A 84 -13.29 16.59 -5.93
CA ARG A 84 -12.38 16.85 -7.04
C ARG A 84 -11.38 15.71 -7.19
N ALA A 85 -11.04 15.41 -8.44
CA ALA A 85 -10.06 14.37 -8.73
C ALA A 85 -8.74 14.65 -7.99
N GLU A 86 -8.31 15.92 -7.98
CA GLU A 86 -7.05 16.27 -7.32
C GLU A 86 -7.09 16.00 -5.83
N ASP A 87 -8.25 16.19 -5.18
CA ASP A 87 -8.38 15.91 -3.76
C ASP A 87 -8.35 14.42 -3.49
N LYS A 88 -9.01 13.62 -4.34
CA LYS A 88 -8.98 12.19 -4.20
C LYS A 88 -7.56 11.66 -4.35
N GLU A 89 -6.84 12.19 -5.34
CA GLU A 89 -5.46 11.78 -5.57
C GLU A 89 -4.56 12.17 -4.39
N PHE A 90 -4.79 13.35 -3.83
CA PHE A 90 -4.00 13.78 -2.69
C PHE A 90 -4.20 12.86 -1.49
N ILE A 91 -5.45 12.48 -1.23
CA ILE A 91 -5.75 11.56 -0.13
C ILE A 91 -5.04 10.23 -0.34
N ALA A 92 -5.12 9.70 -1.57
CA ALA A 92 -4.45 8.44 -1.88
C ALA A 92 -2.94 8.55 -1.72
N HIS A 93 -2.35 9.66 -2.15
CA HIS A 93 -0.92 9.87 -1.99
C HIS A 93 -0.52 9.95 -0.52
N PHE A 94 -1.33 10.65 0.28
CA PHE A 94 -1.04 10.77 1.70
C PHE A 94 -0.94 9.39 2.36
N TYR A 95 -1.94 8.56 2.14
CA TYR A 95 -1.94 7.22 2.74
C TYR A 95 -0.87 6.33 2.13
N LYS A 96 -0.59 6.50 0.84
CA LYS A 96 0.49 5.76 0.21
C LYS A 96 1.82 5.97 0.93
N TYR A 97 2.16 7.23 1.21
CA TYR A 97 3.43 7.52 1.88
C TYR A 97 3.47 6.92 3.27
N ALA A 98 2.36 6.97 4.00
CA ALA A 98 2.32 6.41 5.33
C ALA A 98 2.50 4.89 5.30
N PHE A 99 1.77 4.23 4.42
CA PHE A 99 1.81 2.76 4.35
C PHE A 99 3.15 2.26 3.86
N VAL A 100 3.69 2.89 2.82
CA VAL A 100 4.98 2.45 2.28
C VAL A 100 6.10 2.73 3.28
N GLY A 101 6.06 3.87 3.95
CA GLY A 101 7.05 4.18 4.96
C GLY A 101 7.10 3.12 6.06
N LEU A 102 5.92 2.71 6.53
CA LEU A 102 5.84 1.67 7.56
C LEU A 102 6.34 0.33 7.03
N THR A 103 6.01 0.01 5.78
CA THR A 103 6.44 -1.24 5.17
C THR A 103 7.96 -1.29 5.03
N LEU A 104 8.55 -0.18 4.57
CA LEU A 104 10.01 -0.12 4.40
C LEU A 104 10.71 -0.24 5.75
N GLU A 105 10.17 0.39 6.77
CA GLU A 105 10.75 0.28 8.10
C GLU A 105 10.68 -1.16 8.61
N TRP A 106 9.57 -1.82 8.33
CA TRP A 106 9.39 -3.21 8.71
C TRP A 106 10.42 -4.11 8.01
N ILE A 107 10.65 -3.89 6.71
CA ILE A 107 11.65 -4.64 5.97
C ILE A 107 13.04 -4.36 6.54
N ARG A 108 13.35 -3.10 6.80
CA ARG A 108 14.64 -2.70 7.35
C ARG A 108 14.90 -3.38 8.68
N GLY A 109 13.87 -3.54 9.49
CA GLY A 109 13.99 -4.16 10.79
C GLY A 109 13.97 -5.69 10.77
N GLY A 110 13.90 -6.31 9.60
CA GLY A 110 13.95 -7.76 9.47
C GLY A 110 12.60 -8.43 9.47
N MET A 111 11.53 -7.67 9.22
CA MET A 111 10.17 -8.19 9.14
C MET A 111 9.79 -8.97 10.40
N LYS A 112 10.09 -8.42 11.56
CA LYS A 112 9.92 -9.14 12.83
C LYS A 112 8.46 -9.20 13.27
N GLU A 113 7.72 -8.12 13.05
CA GLU A 113 6.31 -8.10 13.45
C GLU A 113 5.49 -8.93 12.45
N ALA A 114 4.45 -9.58 12.95
CA ALA A 114 3.52 -10.27 12.07
C ALA A 114 2.78 -9.27 11.20
N PRO A 115 2.59 -9.57 9.91
CA PRO A 115 1.85 -8.65 9.02
C PRO A 115 0.49 -8.25 9.57
N ALA A 116 -0.26 -9.18 10.16
CA ALA A 116 -1.57 -8.88 10.70
C ALA A 116 -1.50 -7.84 11.82
N ALA A 117 -0.44 -7.88 12.62
CA ALA A 117 -0.28 -6.91 13.71
C ALA A 117 -0.06 -5.50 13.17
N ILE A 118 0.70 -5.38 12.09
CA ILE A 118 0.94 -4.09 11.45
C ILE A 118 -0.37 -3.52 10.89
N VAL A 119 -1.12 -4.37 10.17
CA VAL A 119 -2.38 -3.95 9.58
C VAL A 119 -3.35 -3.50 10.65
N GLU A 120 -3.41 -4.22 11.77
CA GLU A 120 -4.32 -3.87 12.84
C GLU A 120 -3.97 -2.52 13.46
N ARG A 121 -2.69 -2.24 13.66
CA ARG A 121 -2.28 -0.96 14.21
C ARG A 121 -2.58 0.18 13.25
N VAL A 122 -2.30 -0.01 11.96
CA VAL A 122 -2.61 0.99 10.96
C VAL A 122 -4.12 1.23 10.91
N SER A 123 -4.90 0.16 10.98
CA SER A 123 -6.35 0.28 10.97
C SER A 123 -6.87 1.10 12.14
N THR A 124 -6.30 0.88 13.32
CA THR A 124 -6.69 1.64 14.51
C THR A 124 -6.37 3.12 14.35
N VAL A 125 -5.16 3.42 13.88
CA VAL A 125 -4.72 4.81 13.76
C VAL A 125 -5.49 5.56 12.68
N THR A 126 -5.85 4.88 11.60
CA THR A 126 -6.49 5.54 10.45
C THR A 126 -8.00 5.38 10.43
N HIS A 127 -8.59 4.88 11.51
CA HIS A 127 -10.03 4.59 11.55
C HIS A 127 -10.85 5.81 11.14
N GLY A 128 -11.66 5.65 10.10
CA GLY A 128 -12.53 6.72 9.64
C GLY A 128 -11.82 7.83 8.88
N GLY A 129 -10.48 7.76 8.74
CA GLY A 129 -9.73 8.87 8.18
C GLY A 129 -10.06 9.19 6.73
N ILE A 130 -10.17 8.17 5.91
CA ILE A 130 -10.46 8.39 4.49
C ILE A 130 -11.85 8.99 4.33
N THR A 131 -12.83 8.44 5.01
CA THR A 131 -14.20 8.97 4.93
C THR A 131 -14.26 10.41 5.42
N ASN A 132 -13.60 10.70 6.53
CA ASN A 132 -13.56 12.07 7.06
C ASN A 132 -12.90 13.03 6.08
N ALA A 133 -11.80 12.60 5.45
CA ALA A 133 -11.11 13.44 4.49
C ALA A 133 -11.99 13.73 3.28
N LEU A 134 -12.69 12.72 2.79
CA LEU A 134 -13.59 12.90 1.64
C LEU A 134 -14.73 13.84 1.97
N GLU A 135 -15.31 13.71 3.16
CA GLU A 135 -16.38 14.61 3.57
C GLU A 135 -15.88 16.06 3.68
N ALA A 136 -14.65 16.23 4.18
CA ALA A 136 -14.07 17.55 4.29
C ALA A 136 -13.80 18.19 2.93
N CYS A 137 -13.51 17.39 1.92
CA CYS A 137 -13.22 17.86 0.57
C CYS A 137 -14.47 17.92 -0.31
N ARG A 138 -15.60 17.45 0.19
CA ARG A 138 -16.81 17.35 -0.61
C ARG A 138 -17.28 18.71 -1.10
N ILE A 139 -17.69 18.77 -2.37
CA ILE A 139 -18.18 19.97 -2.99
C ILE A 139 -19.71 19.93 -3.00
N GLY A 140 -20.33 20.94 -2.39
CA GLY A 140 -21.78 20.99 -2.34
C GLY A 140 -22.34 19.90 -1.46
N ASP A 141 -23.51 19.45 -1.76
CA ASP A 141 -24.18 18.41 -0.97
C ASP A 141 -23.82 16.99 -1.44
#